data_14b4644be00c382c57a683033f47259d
#
_entry.id   14b4644be00c382c57a683033f47259d
#
_cell.length_a   1.000
_cell.length_b   1.000
_cell.length_c   1.000
_cell.angle_alpha   90.00
_cell.angle_beta   90.00
_cell.angle_gamma   90.00
#
_symmetry.space_group_name_H-M   'P 1'
#
loop_
_entity.id
_entity.type
_entity.pdbx_description
1 polymer ?
#
loop_
_entity_poly.entity_id
_entity_poly.type
_entity_poly.pdbx_seq_one_letter_code
_entity_poly.pdbx_strand_id
1 'polypeptide(L)'
;MKKILGVIVLLIAVYFLGPKPAAPVLTPSASWTDIPDSVSQIDAYIAAKESKTVLKPGNEARVIWADSAQPKKTKIVFMYVHGFSASPMEGDPLHREVAKHFGAN
;
A
#
# COMPACT_ATOMS: atom_id res chain seq x y z
N MET A 1 -41.39 9.32 19.95
CA MET A 1 -41.38 8.33 18.85
C MET A 1 -41.47 8.97 17.45
N LYS A 2 -42.44 9.83 17.15
CA LYS A 2 -42.58 10.47 15.80
C LYS A 2 -41.34 11.27 15.34
N LYS A 3 -40.69 12.00 16.28
CA LYS A 3 -39.48 12.78 15.95
C LYS A 3 -38.28 11.86 15.59
N ILE A 4 -38.12 10.74 16.30
CA ILE A 4 -37.05 9.77 16.02
C ILE A 4 -37.28 9.10 14.66
N LEU A 5 -38.51 8.73 14.34
CA LEU A 5 -38.87 8.18 13.05
C LEU A 5 -38.55 9.16 11.93
N GLY A 6 -38.85 10.45 12.10
CA GLY A 6 -38.52 11.50 11.13
C GLY A 6 -37.03 11.62 10.86
N VAL A 7 -36.19 11.54 11.91
CA VAL A 7 -34.73 11.56 11.77
C VAL A 7 -34.22 10.32 11.01
N ILE A 8 -34.76 9.15 11.32
CA ILE A 8 -34.36 7.91 10.61
C ILE A 8 -34.71 8.00 9.12
N VAL A 9 -35.91 8.45 8.80
CA VAL A 9 -36.33 8.63 7.39
C VAL A 9 -35.44 9.64 6.69
N LEU A 10 -35.08 10.74 7.34
CA LEU A 10 -34.17 11.74 6.78
C LEU A 10 -32.78 11.14 6.49
N LEU A 11 -32.23 10.38 7.42
CA LEU A 11 -30.92 9.73 7.25
C LEU A 11 -30.95 8.72 6.09
N ILE A 12 -32.04 7.96 5.97
CA ILE A 12 -32.23 7.03 4.84
C ILE A 12 -32.31 7.80 3.53
N ALA A 13 -33.07 8.89 3.50
CA ALA A 13 -33.17 9.73 2.31
C ALA A 13 -31.81 10.32 1.90
N VAL A 14 -31.03 10.85 2.86
CA VAL A 14 -29.67 11.36 2.61
C VAL A 14 -28.75 10.26 2.08
N TYR A 15 -28.84 9.05 2.63
CA TYR A 15 -28.02 7.92 2.20
C TYR A 15 -28.32 7.51 0.73
N PHE A 16 -29.58 7.47 0.35
CA PHE A 16 -29.97 7.03 -1.01
C PHE A 16 -29.93 8.14 -2.07
N LEU A 17 -30.22 9.38 -1.67
CA LEU A 17 -30.30 10.53 -2.58
C LEU A 17 -29.04 11.40 -2.55
N GLY A 18 -28.15 11.20 -1.56
CA GLY A 18 -26.90 11.93 -1.45
C GLY A 18 -25.93 11.65 -2.61
N PRO A 19 -24.97 12.55 -2.83
CA PRO A 19 -23.98 12.37 -3.87
C PRO A 19 -23.17 11.09 -3.62
N LYS A 20 -23.16 10.19 -4.58
CA LYS A 20 -22.34 8.99 -4.53
C LYS A 20 -20.97 9.29 -5.11
N PRO A 21 -19.87 8.93 -4.41
CA PRO A 21 -18.55 9.05 -5.00
C PRO A 21 -18.50 8.23 -6.29
N ALA A 22 -17.89 8.80 -7.31
CA ALA A 22 -17.64 8.08 -8.54
C ALA A 22 -16.78 6.84 -8.24
N ALA A 23 -17.15 5.69 -8.78
CA ALA A 23 -16.31 4.51 -8.66
C ALA A 23 -14.94 4.82 -9.27
N PRO A 24 -13.83 4.51 -8.56
CA PRO A 24 -12.51 4.74 -9.11
C PRO A 24 -12.36 3.90 -10.38
N VAL A 25 -11.97 4.56 -11.46
CA VAL A 25 -11.63 3.87 -12.71
C VAL A 25 -10.26 3.22 -12.48
N LEU A 26 -10.26 1.94 -12.19
CA LEU A 26 -9.04 1.13 -12.08
C LEU A 26 -8.51 0.85 -13.50
N THR A 27 -8.00 1.88 -14.15
CA THR A 27 -7.19 1.65 -15.35
C THR A 27 -5.83 1.14 -14.90
N PRO A 28 -5.37 0.00 -15.40
CA PRO A 28 -3.98 -0.40 -15.23
C PRO A 28 -3.12 0.68 -15.90
N SER A 29 -2.67 1.66 -15.14
CA SER A 29 -1.90 2.78 -15.66
C SER A 29 -0.47 2.45 -15.54
N ALA A 30 0.14 1.52 -15.86
CA ALA A 30 1.58 1.48 -15.85
C ALA A 30 2.07 0.61 -17.00
N SER A 31 2.75 1.21 -17.91
CA SER A 31 3.79 0.49 -18.60
C SER A 31 4.79 0.04 -17.53
N TRP A 32 4.83 -1.23 -17.26
CA TRP A 32 5.85 -1.86 -16.41
C TRP A 32 7.25 -1.76 -17.01
N THR A 33 7.39 -0.98 -18.10
CA THR A 33 8.61 -0.78 -18.87
C THR A 33 9.70 -0.03 -18.13
N ASP A 34 9.36 0.65 -17.03
CA ASP A 34 10.32 1.45 -16.28
C ASP A 34 10.99 0.69 -15.13
N ILE A 35 10.60 -0.56 -14.89
CA ILE A 35 11.16 -1.34 -13.78
C ILE A 35 12.54 -1.85 -14.18
N PRO A 36 13.58 -1.62 -13.37
CA PRO A 36 14.91 -2.13 -13.66
C PRO A 36 14.97 -3.66 -13.68
N ASP A 37 15.66 -4.21 -14.64
CA ASP A 37 15.90 -5.67 -14.70
C ASP A 37 16.88 -6.14 -13.62
N SER A 38 17.79 -5.25 -13.20
CA SER A 38 18.80 -5.54 -12.21
C SER A 38 18.28 -5.30 -10.79
N VAL A 39 18.42 -6.31 -9.94
CA VAL A 39 18.08 -6.23 -8.50
C VAL A 39 18.82 -5.10 -7.79
N SER A 40 20.08 -4.84 -8.15
CA SER A 40 20.89 -3.78 -7.54
C SER A 40 20.36 -2.36 -7.79
N GLN A 41 19.45 -2.19 -8.73
CA GLN A 41 18.87 -0.88 -9.08
C GLN A 41 17.50 -0.65 -8.42
N ILE A 42 16.91 -1.66 -7.77
CA ILE A 42 15.54 -1.57 -7.24
C ILE A 42 15.41 -0.52 -6.14
N ASP A 43 16.36 -0.47 -5.20
CA ASP A 43 16.29 0.51 -4.11
C ASP A 43 16.41 1.95 -4.63
N ALA A 44 17.31 2.17 -5.60
CA ALA A 44 17.43 3.48 -6.25
C ALA A 44 16.19 3.85 -7.07
N TYR A 45 15.57 2.87 -7.72
CA TYR A 45 14.34 3.06 -8.46
C TYR A 45 13.19 3.49 -7.54
N ILE A 46 13.00 2.81 -6.41
CA ILE A 46 11.98 3.15 -5.41
C ILE A 46 12.22 4.56 -4.90
N ALA A 47 13.43 4.88 -4.47
CA ALA A 47 13.78 6.20 -3.98
C ALA A 47 13.52 7.31 -5.02
N ALA A 48 13.83 7.08 -6.28
CA ALA A 48 13.55 8.02 -7.36
C ALA A 48 12.06 8.22 -7.64
N LYS A 49 11.23 7.19 -7.47
CA LYS A 49 9.76 7.32 -7.58
C LYS A 49 9.19 8.10 -6.40
N GLU A 50 9.65 7.85 -5.19
CA GLU A 50 9.17 8.51 -3.97
C GLU A 50 9.64 9.96 -3.84
N SER A 51 10.79 10.31 -4.39
CA SER A 51 11.30 11.70 -4.37
C SER A 51 10.34 12.72 -5.01
N LYS A 52 9.36 12.25 -5.76
CA LYS A 52 8.30 13.09 -6.37
C LYS A 52 7.13 13.38 -5.43
N THR A 53 7.12 12.81 -4.23
CA THR A 53 6.02 12.89 -3.27
C THR A 53 6.55 13.30 -1.90
N VAL A 54 5.80 14.14 -1.19
CA VAL A 54 6.14 14.46 0.20
C VAL A 54 5.71 13.31 1.09
N LEU A 55 6.68 12.61 1.65
CA LEU A 55 6.43 11.50 2.57
C LEU A 55 6.65 11.92 4.02
N LYS A 56 5.93 11.30 4.93
CA LYS A 56 6.25 11.38 6.36
C LYS A 56 7.48 10.52 6.64
N PRO A 57 8.42 10.97 7.45
CA PRO A 57 9.58 10.18 7.84
C PRO A 57 9.19 8.81 8.39
N GLY A 58 9.82 7.76 7.91
CA GLY A 58 9.53 6.37 8.29
C GLY A 58 8.44 5.68 7.47
N ASN A 59 7.79 6.39 6.54
CA ASN A 59 6.77 5.82 5.65
C ASN A 59 7.29 5.52 4.24
N GLU A 60 8.60 5.59 4.06
CA GLU A 60 9.24 5.30 2.79
C GLU A 60 9.05 3.82 2.40
N ALA A 61 8.74 3.57 1.13
CA ALA A 61 8.73 2.22 0.60
C ALA A 61 10.17 1.67 0.54
N ARG A 62 10.32 0.40 0.83
CA ARG A 62 11.65 -0.24 0.85
C ARG A 62 11.55 -1.73 0.59
N VAL A 63 12.59 -2.30 0.07
CA VAL A 63 12.74 -3.75 0.04
C VAL A 63 13.52 -4.19 1.28
N ILE A 64 13.01 -5.20 1.96
CA ILE A 64 13.73 -5.89 3.03
C ILE A 64 14.30 -7.15 2.40
N TRP A 65 15.58 -7.12 2.10
CA TRP A 65 16.27 -8.22 1.45
C TRP A 65 16.47 -9.39 2.42
N ALA A 66 16.24 -10.61 1.97
CA ALA A 66 16.54 -11.82 2.75
C ALA A 66 18.03 -11.89 3.14
N ASP A 67 18.88 -11.39 2.26
CA ASP A 67 20.29 -11.15 2.54
C ASP A 67 20.64 -9.72 2.10
N SER A 68 20.78 -8.82 3.06
CA SER A 68 21.09 -7.42 2.80
C SER A 68 22.49 -7.18 2.29
N ALA A 69 23.43 -8.10 2.57
CA ALA A 69 24.81 -8.01 2.08
C ALA A 69 24.90 -8.44 0.61
N GLN A 70 24.00 -9.30 0.17
CA GLN A 70 23.94 -9.82 -1.20
C GLN A 70 22.50 -9.84 -1.73
N PRO A 71 21.92 -8.68 -2.06
CA PRO A 71 20.57 -8.59 -2.60
C PRO A 71 20.39 -9.45 -3.85
N LYS A 72 19.41 -10.35 -3.82
CA LYS A 72 19.10 -11.25 -4.93
C LYS A 72 17.62 -11.59 -5.01
N LYS A 73 17.19 -12.06 -6.18
CA LYS A 73 15.82 -12.56 -6.35
C LYS A 73 15.63 -13.82 -5.50
N THR A 74 14.52 -13.88 -4.78
CA THR A 74 14.08 -15.05 -4.02
C THR A 74 12.94 -15.75 -4.74
N LYS A 75 12.66 -17.00 -4.39
CA LYS A 75 11.54 -17.77 -4.98
C LYS A 75 10.19 -17.18 -4.60
N ILE A 76 10.11 -16.54 -3.44
CA ILE A 76 8.89 -15.96 -2.88
C ILE A 76 9.21 -14.51 -2.51
N VAL A 77 8.28 -13.62 -2.77
CA VAL A 77 8.31 -12.23 -2.31
C VAL A 77 7.04 -11.98 -1.51
N PHE A 78 7.17 -11.37 -0.34
CA PHE A 78 6.06 -10.88 0.43
C PHE A 78 5.91 -9.38 0.22
N MET A 79 4.73 -8.96 -0.21
CA MET A 79 4.39 -7.55 -0.33
C MET A 79 3.45 -7.18 0.81
N TYR A 80 3.88 -6.30 1.70
CA TYR A 80 3.03 -5.73 2.72
C TYR A 80 2.50 -4.37 2.25
N VAL A 81 1.20 -4.25 2.16
CA VAL A 81 0.50 -3.00 1.83
C VAL A 81 -0.29 -2.58 3.06
N HIS A 82 0.10 -1.48 3.67
CA HIS A 82 -0.61 -0.95 4.84
C HIS A 82 -1.97 -0.35 4.46
N GLY A 83 -2.87 -0.27 5.44
CA GLY A 83 -4.19 0.32 5.25
C GLY A 83 -4.17 1.84 5.04
N PHE A 84 -5.33 2.38 4.67
CA PHE A 84 -5.50 3.83 4.55
C PHE A 84 -5.18 4.52 5.88
N SER A 85 -4.41 5.59 5.83
CA SER A 85 -3.97 6.35 7.02
C SER A 85 -3.04 5.59 7.98
N ALA A 86 -2.58 4.41 7.59
CA ALA A 86 -1.65 3.58 8.33
C ALA A 86 -0.19 3.82 7.90
N SER A 87 0.73 3.05 8.46
CA SER A 87 2.15 3.07 8.07
C SER A 87 2.70 1.65 7.92
N PRO A 88 3.83 1.47 7.22
CA PRO A 88 4.49 0.17 7.14
C PRO A 88 4.83 -0.45 8.49
N MET A 89 4.93 0.37 9.54
CA MET A 89 5.25 -0.08 10.90
C MET A 89 4.13 -0.89 11.56
N GLU A 90 2.88 -0.77 11.08
CA GLU A 90 1.76 -1.56 11.64
C GLU A 90 1.93 -3.06 11.44
N GLY A 91 2.61 -3.45 10.38
CA GLY A 91 2.90 -4.86 10.10
C GLY A 91 4.11 -5.42 10.84
N ASP A 92 4.87 -4.58 11.52
CA ASP A 92 6.11 -4.99 12.20
C ASP A 92 5.80 -5.63 13.58
N PRO A 93 6.41 -6.77 13.94
CA PRO A 93 7.44 -7.51 13.17
C PRO A 93 6.88 -8.61 12.25
N LEU A 94 5.56 -8.81 12.18
CA LEU A 94 4.95 -9.97 11.55
C LEU A 94 5.39 -10.20 10.10
N HIS A 95 5.31 -9.17 9.26
CA HIS A 95 5.68 -9.30 7.85
C HIS A 95 7.15 -9.68 7.66
N ARG A 96 8.05 -9.19 8.54
CA ARG A 96 9.49 -9.53 8.51
C ARG A 96 9.74 -10.95 8.96
N GLU A 97 9.09 -11.39 10.04
CA GLU A 97 9.26 -12.76 10.55
C GLU A 97 8.71 -13.79 9.57
N VAL A 98 7.59 -13.50 8.91
CA VAL A 98 7.04 -14.34 7.85
C VAL A 98 8.02 -14.43 6.67
N ALA A 99 8.50 -13.29 6.16
CA ALA A 99 9.46 -13.28 5.06
C ALA A 99 10.74 -14.06 5.41
N LYS A 100 11.30 -13.84 6.60
CA LYS A 100 12.47 -14.55 7.11
C LYS A 100 12.24 -16.05 7.19
N HIS A 101 11.09 -16.49 7.70
CA HIS A 101 10.75 -17.92 7.81
C HIS A 101 10.78 -18.63 6.45
N PHE A 102 10.36 -17.95 5.39
CA PHE A 102 10.34 -18.50 4.03
C PHE A 102 11.59 -18.15 3.20
N GLY A 103 12.58 -17.47 3.77
CA GLY A 103 13.74 -17.01 3.02
C GLY A 103 13.38 -16.07 1.87
N ALA A 104 12.37 -15.22 2.08
CA ALA A 104 11.78 -14.33 1.09
C ALA A 104 12.26 -12.88 1.28
N ASN A 105 12.20 -12.10 0.21
CA ASN A 105 12.35 -10.66 0.26
C ASN A 105 11.03 -10.01 0.65
#